data_26239846d611e8990af0ae29edf9432a
#
_entry.id   26239846d611e8990af0ae29edf9432a
#
_cell.length_a   1.000
_cell.length_b   1.000
_cell.length_c   1.000
_cell.angle_alpha   90.00
_cell.angle_beta   90.00
_cell.angle_gamma   90.00
#
_symmetry.space_group_name_H-M   'P 1'
#
loop_
_entity.id
_entity.type
_entity.pdbx_description
1 polymer ?
#
loop_
_entity_poly.entity_id
_entity_poly.type
_entity_poly.pdbx_seq_one_letter_code
_entity_poly.pdbx_strand_id
1 'polypeptide(L)'
;MEEILSKKSPEVIELVDEINKFRKVDNERHLDLACDLFDMAQERGNEDLKDYASCILGDACCQNGDYSQALYYLSAGLQGLAQTDEYLLACLCYNELGIIFRSECHYITSEEHFINCIELARAQRLYGAEANACTNFASLCKEMASPERALEYNYRAIECCAYMEDGIQKSSVMAGNYACIFNIYCEMGKQANAEEAYRELEKILADCPECEKYFDIIISKYHYYHMIGDEKKAEEALNDSLAAFFCCDDYYTYFDEIKDLIQILLEEKQYETLEKMFIRIDETSIKGDVSNLNLFVSNCKIQMYEELGDEEKKLQCAYDFFKYSQQQSIDNKRAFLTTLRLRSELVQQRTRNLFLSAAAETDPLTGIANRLKLNSVIDELFDMANREGKNLGVEMMDVDCFKHINDSYGHDRGDKLLAAIGRVLKKIVSDNIFVARYGGDEFIIYYYDMSDEEIIEKAKFIQNEMDAISNKLEIEKVTLSQGVVNHIPQHGNRAWDYMNSADYALYFVKKHGKANVRLIHKRVDLEKEEWKKVF
;
A
#
# COMPACT_ATOMS: atom_id res chain seq x y z
N MET A 1 15.89 9.14 -0.17
CA MET A 1 17.11 9.35 -0.98
C MET A 1 18.35 9.67 -0.13
N GLU A 2 18.24 10.53 0.91
CA GLU A 2 19.42 10.91 1.72
C GLU A 2 19.98 9.79 2.61
N GLU A 3 19.22 8.82 3.08
CA GLU A 3 19.67 7.86 4.10
C GLU A 3 20.46 6.67 3.51
N ILE A 4 20.05 6.11 2.40
CA ILE A 4 20.89 5.11 1.68
C ILE A 4 22.04 5.82 0.96
N LEU A 5 21.83 7.00 0.38
CA LEU A 5 22.87 7.78 -0.25
C LEU A 5 23.88 8.34 0.77
N SER A 6 23.48 8.72 1.98
CA SER A 6 24.41 9.17 3.03
C SER A 6 25.37 8.08 3.55
N LYS A 7 25.02 6.81 3.37
CA LYS A 7 25.86 5.65 3.65
C LYS A 7 26.71 5.21 2.43
N LYS A 8 26.57 5.86 1.25
CA LYS A 8 27.23 5.48 -0.01
C LYS A 8 28.53 6.27 -0.22
N SER A 9 29.44 5.68 -0.97
CA SER A 9 30.66 6.36 -1.38
C SER A 9 30.34 7.55 -2.32
N PRO A 10 31.17 8.61 -2.34
CA PRO A 10 30.98 9.73 -3.25
C PRO A 10 30.81 9.32 -4.72
N GLU A 11 31.50 8.28 -5.17
CA GLU A 11 31.39 7.71 -6.52
C GLU A 11 29.98 7.22 -6.87
N VAL A 12 29.29 6.59 -5.92
CA VAL A 12 27.90 6.11 -6.15
C VAL A 12 26.95 7.29 -6.26
N ILE A 13 27.13 8.35 -5.45
CA ILE A 13 26.30 9.55 -5.50
C ILE A 13 26.48 10.25 -6.85
N GLU A 14 27.72 10.43 -7.31
CA GLU A 14 28.05 11.07 -8.58
C GLU A 14 27.44 10.29 -9.76
N LEU A 15 27.52 8.95 -9.73
CA LEU A 15 26.96 8.09 -10.77
C LEU A 15 25.41 8.17 -10.80
N VAL A 16 24.75 8.16 -9.63
CA VAL A 16 23.28 8.31 -9.55
C VAL A 16 22.85 9.70 -10.05
N ASP A 17 23.58 10.75 -9.74
CA ASP A 17 23.31 12.09 -10.24
C ASP A 17 23.46 12.17 -11.77
N GLU A 18 24.45 11.47 -12.32
CA GLU A 18 24.65 11.38 -13.77
C GLU A 18 23.51 10.59 -14.43
N ILE A 19 23.12 9.45 -13.88
CA ILE A 19 21.97 8.66 -14.34
C ILE A 19 20.70 9.52 -14.43
N ASN A 20 20.41 10.29 -13.37
CA ASN A 20 19.23 11.16 -13.33
C ASN A 20 19.24 12.27 -14.39
N LYS A 21 20.41 12.75 -14.82
CA LYS A 21 20.53 13.76 -15.89
C LYS A 21 20.15 13.20 -17.26
N PHE A 22 20.47 11.92 -17.52
CA PHE A 22 20.21 11.31 -18.81
C PHE A 22 18.85 10.62 -18.90
N ARG A 23 18.18 10.41 -17.78
CA ARG A 23 16.84 9.82 -17.73
C ARG A 23 15.86 10.61 -18.59
N LYS A 24 15.21 9.96 -19.57
CA LYS A 24 14.30 10.57 -20.56
C LYS A 24 14.96 11.61 -21.49
N VAL A 25 16.27 11.68 -21.53
CA VAL A 25 17.03 12.59 -22.41
C VAL A 25 17.85 11.78 -23.41
N ASP A 26 18.55 10.74 -22.94
CA ASP A 26 19.36 9.83 -23.74
C ASP A 26 19.24 8.43 -23.14
N ASN A 27 18.36 7.63 -23.73
CA ASN A 27 18.00 6.32 -23.18
C ASN A 27 19.18 5.32 -23.26
N GLU A 28 20.01 5.37 -24.30
CA GLU A 28 21.18 4.48 -24.41
C GLU A 28 22.18 4.80 -23.31
N ARG A 29 22.49 6.09 -23.13
CA ARG A 29 23.42 6.54 -22.08
C ARG A 29 22.88 6.26 -20.68
N HIS A 30 21.57 6.43 -20.47
CA HIS A 30 20.88 6.10 -19.22
C HIS A 30 21.03 4.61 -18.89
N LEU A 31 20.87 3.73 -19.87
CA LEU A 31 21.02 2.28 -19.70
C LEU A 31 22.47 1.89 -19.37
N ASP A 32 23.45 2.44 -20.09
CA ASP A 32 24.87 2.17 -19.83
C ASP A 32 25.25 2.51 -18.38
N LEU A 33 24.89 3.72 -17.92
CA LEU A 33 25.17 4.16 -16.56
C LEU A 33 24.44 3.34 -15.49
N ALA A 34 23.22 2.90 -15.78
CA ALA A 34 22.47 2.02 -14.87
C ALA A 34 23.12 0.62 -14.78
N CYS A 35 23.66 0.08 -15.87
CA CYS A 35 24.47 -1.13 -15.87
C CYS A 35 25.74 -0.97 -15.02
N ASP A 36 26.47 0.14 -15.20
CA ASP A 36 27.68 0.44 -14.42
C ASP A 36 27.35 0.47 -12.90
N LEU A 37 26.21 1.06 -12.51
CA LEU A 37 25.77 1.09 -11.11
C LEU A 37 25.47 -0.31 -10.58
N PHE A 38 24.81 -1.14 -11.38
CA PHE A 38 24.45 -2.52 -10.99
C PHE A 38 25.72 -3.38 -10.84
N ASP A 39 26.66 -3.30 -11.78
CA ASP A 39 27.92 -4.03 -11.73
C ASP A 39 28.77 -3.59 -10.53
N MET A 40 28.85 -2.29 -10.27
CA MET A 40 29.53 -1.76 -9.09
C MET A 40 28.91 -2.29 -7.78
N ALA A 41 27.58 -2.39 -7.71
CA ALA A 41 26.89 -2.93 -6.55
C ALA A 41 27.20 -4.42 -6.32
N GLN A 42 27.25 -5.18 -7.42
CA GLN A 42 27.57 -6.60 -7.42
C GLN A 42 29.03 -6.86 -6.99
N GLU A 43 29.97 -6.11 -7.54
CA GLU A 43 31.39 -6.22 -7.18
C GLU A 43 31.65 -5.91 -5.70
N ARG A 44 30.92 -4.94 -5.13
CA ARG A 44 31.04 -4.57 -3.72
C ARG A 44 30.34 -5.55 -2.77
N GLY A 45 29.54 -6.48 -3.27
CA GLY A 45 28.76 -7.42 -2.48
C GLY A 45 27.77 -6.74 -1.53
N ASN A 46 27.23 -5.58 -1.92
CA ASN A 46 26.28 -4.80 -1.12
C ASN A 46 24.85 -5.06 -1.63
N GLU A 47 24.09 -5.89 -0.94
CA GLU A 47 22.74 -6.27 -1.36
C GLU A 47 21.77 -5.06 -1.39
N ASP A 48 21.81 -4.14 -0.42
CA ASP A 48 20.94 -2.94 -0.43
C ASP A 48 21.22 -2.06 -1.65
N LEU A 49 22.48 -1.89 -2.01
CA LEU A 49 22.87 -1.13 -3.20
C LEU A 49 22.48 -1.87 -4.48
N LYS A 50 22.55 -3.18 -4.48
CA LYS A 50 22.18 -4.02 -5.62
C LYS A 50 20.67 -3.97 -5.87
N ASP A 51 19.85 -4.01 -4.81
CA ASP A 51 18.39 -3.87 -4.93
C ASP A 51 18.02 -2.48 -5.46
N TYR A 52 18.66 -1.43 -4.95
CA TYR A 52 18.52 -0.07 -5.47
C TYR A 52 18.93 0.03 -6.95
N ALA A 53 20.10 -0.50 -7.31
CA ALA A 53 20.61 -0.49 -8.68
C ALA A 53 19.72 -1.32 -9.62
N SER A 54 19.14 -2.42 -9.15
CA SER A 54 18.18 -3.22 -9.90
C SER A 54 16.95 -2.38 -10.29
N CYS A 55 16.41 -1.58 -9.38
CA CYS A 55 15.27 -0.71 -9.68
C CYS A 55 15.62 0.33 -10.75
N ILE A 56 16.80 0.95 -10.67
CA ILE A 56 17.29 1.92 -11.65
C ILE A 56 17.53 1.26 -13.02
N LEU A 57 18.15 0.07 -13.03
CA LEU A 57 18.38 -0.68 -14.26
C LEU A 57 17.07 -1.13 -14.90
N GLY A 58 16.09 -1.53 -14.07
CA GLY A 58 14.75 -1.87 -14.56
C GLY A 58 14.04 -0.68 -15.22
N ASP A 59 14.12 0.53 -14.64
CA ASP A 59 13.61 1.77 -15.24
C ASP A 59 14.31 2.08 -16.57
N ALA A 60 15.64 1.94 -16.60
CA ALA A 60 16.41 2.14 -17.83
C ALA A 60 16.05 1.13 -18.93
N CYS A 61 15.83 -0.13 -18.58
CA CYS A 61 15.35 -1.15 -19.51
C CYS A 61 13.95 -0.80 -20.06
N CYS A 62 13.02 -0.29 -19.21
CA CYS A 62 11.71 0.20 -19.67
C CYS A 62 11.87 1.27 -20.74
N GLN A 63 12.69 2.28 -20.50
CA GLN A 63 12.90 3.39 -21.42
C GLN A 63 13.57 2.97 -22.74
N ASN A 64 14.26 1.84 -22.75
CA ASN A 64 14.84 1.24 -23.95
C ASN A 64 13.95 0.16 -24.61
N GLY A 65 12.76 -0.07 -24.09
CA GLY A 65 11.78 -1.03 -24.65
C GLY A 65 12.10 -2.49 -24.35
N ASP A 66 13.07 -2.81 -23.48
CA ASP A 66 13.32 -4.19 -23.03
C ASP A 66 12.51 -4.52 -21.78
N TYR A 67 11.23 -4.77 -21.99
CA TYR A 67 10.27 -5.00 -20.90
C TYR A 67 10.48 -6.33 -20.18
N SER A 68 11.06 -7.32 -20.84
CA SER A 68 11.41 -8.59 -20.19
C SER A 68 12.50 -8.42 -19.14
N GLN A 69 13.53 -7.65 -19.45
CA GLN A 69 14.59 -7.30 -18.51
C GLN A 69 14.07 -6.34 -17.44
N ALA A 70 13.27 -5.35 -17.85
CA ALA A 70 12.64 -4.41 -16.93
C ALA A 70 11.81 -5.15 -15.86
N LEU A 71 10.93 -6.07 -16.26
CA LEU A 71 10.12 -6.87 -15.36
C LEU A 71 10.96 -7.64 -14.34
N TYR A 72 12.07 -8.24 -14.80
CA TYR A 72 12.98 -8.99 -13.92
C TYR A 72 13.63 -8.07 -12.89
N TYR A 73 14.26 -6.97 -13.32
CA TYR A 73 15.01 -6.09 -12.44
C TYR A 73 14.12 -5.27 -11.51
N LEU A 74 12.97 -4.74 -11.98
CA LEU A 74 12.01 -4.02 -11.15
C LEU A 74 11.43 -4.92 -10.05
N SER A 75 11.06 -6.16 -10.40
CA SER A 75 10.49 -7.10 -9.43
C SER A 75 11.52 -7.53 -8.37
N ALA A 76 12.76 -7.80 -8.78
CA ALA A 76 13.84 -8.16 -7.86
C ALA A 76 14.19 -7.01 -6.91
N GLY A 77 14.41 -5.81 -7.46
CA GLY A 77 14.75 -4.63 -6.67
C GLY A 77 13.63 -4.21 -5.71
N LEU A 78 12.37 -4.25 -6.16
CA LEU A 78 11.21 -3.90 -5.33
C LEU A 78 11.09 -4.82 -4.09
N GLN A 79 11.42 -6.10 -4.24
CA GLN A 79 11.41 -7.04 -3.11
C GLN A 79 12.43 -6.64 -2.03
N GLY A 80 13.62 -6.19 -2.42
CA GLY A 80 14.66 -5.71 -1.49
C GLY A 80 14.30 -4.37 -0.86
N LEU A 81 13.68 -3.44 -1.62
CA LEU A 81 13.26 -2.14 -1.10
C LEU A 81 12.16 -2.20 -0.02
N ALA A 82 11.46 -3.32 0.13
CA ALA A 82 10.35 -3.46 1.09
C ALA A 82 10.76 -3.22 2.56
N GLN A 83 12.05 -3.23 2.88
CA GLN A 83 12.59 -2.98 4.22
C GLN A 83 13.38 -1.66 4.32
N THR A 84 13.27 -0.79 3.32
CA THR A 84 13.99 0.48 3.23
C THR A 84 13.04 1.66 3.19
N ASP A 85 13.55 2.86 3.43
CA ASP A 85 12.79 4.12 3.33
C ASP A 85 12.84 4.74 1.91
N GLU A 86 13.21 3.95 0.88
CA GLU A 86 13.28 4.38 -0.52
C GLU A 86 11.90 4.36 -1.20
N TYR A 87 10.92 4.98 -0.56
CA TYR A 87 9.52 4.97 -0.98
C TYR A 87 9.29 5.54 -2.38
N LEU A 88 10.04 6.58 -2.78
CA LEU A 88 9.90 7.18 -4.12
C LEU A 88 10.31 6.19 -5.21
N LEU A 89 11.42 5.46 -5.00
CA LEU A 89 11.90 4.45 -5.94
C LEU A 89 10.94 3.24 -5.99
N ALA A 90 10.39 2.84 -4.84
CA ALA A 90 9.38 1.80 -4.79
C ALA A 90 8.11 2.21 -5.56
N CYS A 91 7.65 3.47 -5.43
CA CYS A 91 6.55 4.00 -6.23
C CYS A 91 6.85 3.98 -7.74
N LEU A 92 8.08 4.34 -8.13
CA LEU A 92 8.52 4.24 -9.52
C LEU A 92 8.38 2.79 -10.02
N CYS A 93 8.94 1.82 -9.28
CA CYS A 93 8.87 0.41 -9.67
C CYS A 93 7.43 -0.10 -9.79
N TYR A 94 6.57 0.23 -8.82
CA TYR A 94 5.15 -0.14 -8.91
C TYR A 94 4.47 0.47 -10.13
N ASN A 95 4.72 1.74 -10.42
CA ASN A 95 4.13 2.43 -11.57
C ASN A 95 4.58 1.80 -12.90
N GLU A 96 5.89 1.58 -13.08
CA GLU A 96 6.44 0.95 -14.29
C GLU A 96 5.93 -0.49 -14.47
N LEU A 97 5.90 -1.30 -13.41
CA LEU A 97 5.30 -2.64 -13.44
C LEU A 97 3.82 -2.59 -13.83
N GLY A 98 3.07 -1.60 -13.31
CA GLY A 98 1.67 -1.38 -13.70
C GLY A 98 1.51 -1.11 -15.19
N ILE A 99 2.38 -0.27 -15.78
CA ILE A 99 2.38 0.04 -17.21
C ILE A 99 2.74 -1.20 -18.05
N ILE A 100 3.79 -1.94 -17.68
CA ILE A 100 4.20 -3.16 -18.39
C ILE A 100 3.06 -4.19 -18.39
N PHE A 101 2.48 -4.48 -17.22
CA PHE A 101 1.39 -5.46 -17.15
C PHE A 101 0.12 -5.01 -17.87
N ARG A 102 -0.16 -3.68 -17.93
CA ARG A 102 -1.24 -3.13 -18.75
C ARG A 102 -1.01 -3.42 -20.23
N SER A 103 0.19 -3.15 -20.75
CA SER A 103 0.54 -3.36 -22.16
C SER A 103 0.52 -4.84 -22.57
N GLU A 104 0.75 -5.73 -21.61
CA GLU A 104 0.61 -7.18 -21.80
C GLU A 104 -0.82 -7.70 -21.58
N CYS A 105 -1.81 -6.80 -21.36
CA CYS A 105 -3.21 -7.12 -21.03
C CYS A 105 -3.39 -7.92 -19.73
N HIS A 106 -2.44 -7.86 -18.81
CA HIS A 106 -2.53 -8.46 -17.48
C HIS A 106 -3.21 -7.49 -16.51
N TYR A 107 -4.43 -7.09 -16.81
CA TYR A 107 -5.14 -5.98 -16.16
C TYR A 107 -5.26 -6.10 -14.63
N ILE A 108 -5.48 -7.32 -14.11
CA ILE A 108 -5.58 -7.53 -12.65
C ILE A 108 -4.26 -7.24 -11.95
N THR A 109 -3.15 -7.71 -12.49
CA THR A 109 -1.81 -7.48 -11.96
C THR A 109 -1.42 -6.01 -12.11
N SER A 110 -1.75 -5.39 -13.23
CA SER A 110 -1.57 -3.96 -13.48
C SER A 110 -2.32 -3.12 -12.43
N GLU A 111 -3.60 -3.41 -12.18
CA GLU A 111 -4.40 -2.75 -11.14
C GLU A 111 -3.74 -2.87 -9.76
N GLU A 112 -3.28 -4.07 -9.38
CA GLU A 112 -2.60 -4.29 -8.09
C GLU A 112 -1.36 -3.41 -7.94
N HIS A 113 -0.54 -3.29 -8.99
CA HIS A 113 0.66 -2.46 -8.95
C HIS A 113 0.33 -0.97 -8.86
N PHE A 114 -0.63 -0.46 -9.65
CA PHE A 114 -1.04 0.94 -9.54
C PHE A 114 -1.64 1.27 -8.18
N ILE A 115 -2.49 0.41 -7.62
CA ILE A 115 -3.06 0.62 -6.29
C ILE A 115 -1.97 0.63 -5.21
N ASN A 116 -1.00 -0.30 -5.26
CA ASN A 116 0.12 -0.31 -4.32
C ASN A 116 0.95 0.98 -4.42
N CYS A 117 1.20 1.49 -5.64
CA CYS A 117 1.87 2.78 -5.84
C CYS A 117 1.07 3.93 -5.20
N ILE A 118 -0.22 4.02 -5.49
CA ILE A 118 -1.11 5.07 -4.99
C ILE A 118 -1.19 5.06 -3.45
N GLU A 119 -1.35 3.89 -2.84
CA GLU A 119 -1.43 3.76 -1.38
C GLU A 119 -0.11 4.14 -0.71
N LEU A 120 1.02 3.65 -1.24
CA LEU A 120 2.35 3.98 -0.73
C LEU A 120 2.65 5.48 -0.88
N ALA A 121 2.44 6.04 -2.06
CA ALA A 121 2.68 7.47 -2.34
C ALA A 121 1.84 8.36 -1.43
N ARG A 122 0.55 8.02 -1.21
CA ARG A 122 -0.35 8.72 -0.28
C ARG A 122 0.15 8.66 1.15
N ALA A 123 0.51 7.48 1.65
CA ALA A 123 1.00 7.30 3.00
C ALA A 123 2.26 8.13 3.27
N GLN A 124 3.12 8.29 2.27
CA GLN A 124 4.37 9.04 2.34
C GLN A 124 4.28 10.48 1.83
N ARG A 125 3.08 10.96 1.43
CA ARG A 125 2.83 12.31 0.89
C ARG A 125 3.66 12.64 -0.36
N LEU A 126 3.91 11.64 -1.20
CA LEU A 126 4.63 11.76 -2.47
C LEU A 126 3.65 12.13 -3.59
N TYR A 127 3.13 13.36 -3.56
CA TYR A 127 2.02 13.81 -4.40
C TYR A 127 2.27 13.65 -5.91
N GLY A 128 3.49 13.86 -6.38
CA GLY A 128 3.85 13.67 -7.79
C GLY A 128 3.78 12.20 -8.22
N ALA A 129 4.23 11.27 -7.36
CA ALA A 129 4.13 9.84 -7.63
C ALA A 129 2.67 9.36 -7.55
N GLU A 130 1.87 9.84 -6.59
CA GLU A 130 0.44 9.57 -6.50
C GLU A 130 -0.30 10.05 -7.75
N ALA A 131 -0.03 11.27 -8.23
CA ALA A 131 -0.64 11.83 -9.42
C ALA A 131 -0.33 10.98 -10.66
N ASN A 132 0.94 10.66 -10.91
CA ASN A 132 1.34 9.83 -12.05
C ASN A 132 0.69 8.43 -12.03
N ALA A 133 0.65 7.79 -10.88
CA ALA A 133 0.01 6.49 -10.74
C ALA A 133 -1.51 6.56 -10.94
N CYS A 134 -2.16 7.63 -10.46
CA CYS A 134 -3.58 7.87 -10.71
C CYS A 134 -3.87 8.08 -12.21
N THR A 135 -3.03 8.84 -12.94
CA THR A 135 -3.16 9.04 -14.38
C THR A 135 -3.05 7.71 -15.14
N ASN A 136 -2.05 6.90 -14.82
CA ASN A 136 -1.87 5.61 -15.48
C ASN A 136 -2.98 4.61 -15.13
N PHE A 137 -3.47 4.64 -13.90
CA PHE A 137 -4.60 3.82 -13.49
C PHE A 137 -5.92 4.28 -14.14
N ALA A 138 -6.11 5.57 -14.36
CA ALA A 138 -7.25 6.09 -15.13
C ALA A 138 -7.24 5.55 -16.57
N SER A 139 -6.08 5.50 -17.22
CA SER A 139 -5.92 4.91 -18.56
C SER A 139 -6.27 3.41 -18.54
N LEU A 140 -5.86 2.65 -17.52
CA LEU A 140 -6.27 1.25 -17.35
C LEU A 140 -7.80 1.13 -17.19
N CYS A 141 -8.41 1.99 -16.38
CA CYS A 141 -9.87 1.99 -16.19
C CYS A 141 -10.63 2.30 -17.50
N LYS A 142 -10.11 3.22 -18.32
CA LYS A 142 -10.65 3.52 -19.65
C LYS A 142 -10.61 2.28 -20.56
N GLU A 143 -9.48 1.60 -20.61
CA GLU A 143 -9.29 0.38 -21.40
C GLU A 143 -10.21 -0.77 -20.94
N MET A 144 -10.51 -0.83 -19.65
CA MET A 144 -11.47 -1.78 -19.05
C MET A 144 -12.94 -1.33 -19.19
N ALA A 145 -13.23 -0.37 -20.05
CA ALA A 145 -14.56 0.20 -20.30
C ALA A 145 -15.28 0.70 -19.03
N SER A 146 -14.52 1.33 -18.11
CA SER A 146 -15.02 1.93 -16.87
C SER A 146 -14.75 3.43 -16.83
N PRO A 147 -15.45 4.24 -17.66
CA PRO A 147 -15.17 5.67 -17.81
C PRO A 147 -15.42 6.47 -16.54
N GLU A 148 -16.38 6.08 -15.70
CA GLU A 148 -16.64 6.75 -14.42
C GLU A 148 -15.45 6.62 -13.47
N ARG A 149 -14.87 5.44 -13.40
CA ARG A 149 -13.68 5.18 -12.58
C ARG A 149 -12.45 5.89 -13.15
N ALA A 150 -12.32 5.94 -14.47
CA ALA A 150 -11.26 6.69 -15.13
C ALA A 150 -11.35 8.20 -14.80
N LEU A 151 -12.54 8.79 -14.82
CA LEU A 151 -12.77 10.19 -14.41
C LEU A 151 -12.37 10.41 -12.95
N GLU A 152 -12.77 9.51 -12.03
CA GLU A 152 -12.45 9.60 -10.61
C GLU A 152 -10.93 9.72 -10.40
N TYR A 153 -10.14 8.86 -11.04
CA TYR A 153 -8.68 8.86 -10.85
C TYR A 153 -7.98 10.01 -11.58
N ASN A 154 -8.50 10.48 -12.73
CA ASN A 154 -7.99 11.69 -13.38
C ASN A 154 -8.21 12.94 -12.48
N TYR A 155 -9.41 13.11 -11.91
CA TYR A 155 -9.65 14.21 -10.96
C TYR A 155 -8.77 14.11 -9.72
N ARG A 156 -8.56 12.91 -9.21
CA ARG A 156 -7.65 12.70 -8.09
C ARG A 156 -6.19 13.04 -8.42
N ALA A 157 -5.72 12.74 -9.63
CA ALA A 157 -4.40 13.18 -10.08
C ALA A 157 -4.29 14.71 -10.08
N ILE A 158 -5.32 15.41 -10.53
CA ILE A 158 -5.40 16.88 -10.50
C ILE A 158 -5.42 17.40 -9.05
N GLU A 159 -6.14 16.77 -8.13
CA GLU A 159 -6.15 17.14 -6.69
C GLU A 159 -4.74 17.02 -6.08
N CYS A 160 -3.98 15.99 -6.42
CA CYS A 160 -2.59 15.85 -5.96
C CYS A 160 -1.71 17.01 -6.43
N CYS A 161 -1.97 17.57 -7.61
CA CYS A 161 -1.23 18.70 -8.15
C CYS A 161 -1.33 19.97 -7.28
N ALA A 162 -2.38 20.12 -6.46
CA ALA A 162 -2.50 21.23 -5.52
C ALA A 162 -1.36 21.27 -4.47
N TYR A 163 -0.72 20.14 -4.21
CA TYR A 163 0.36 19.99 -3.25
C TYR A 163 1.74 19.85 -3.90
N MET A 164 1.82 19.92 -5.23
CA MET A 164 3.08 19.90 -5.97
C MET A 164 3.65 21.31 -6.10
N GLU A 165 4.97 21.40 -6.21
CA GLU A 165 5.64 22.66 -6.55
C GLU A 165 5.24 23.15 -7.94
N ASP A 166 5.10 24.47 -8.09
CA ASP A 166 4.77 25.06 -9.38
C ASP A 166 5.91 24.85 -10.38
N GLY A 167 5.56 24.48 -11.60
CA GLY A 167 6.52 24.19 -12.66
C GLY A 167 5.94 23.33 -13.77
N ILE A 168 6.77 23.07 -14.77
CA ILE A 168 6.35 22.31 -15.96
C ILE A 168 5.80 20.91 -15.63
N GLN A 169 6.34 20.23 -14.60
CA GLN A 169 5.87 18.91 -14.20
C GLN A 169 4.44 18.95 -13.70
N LYS A 170 4.09 19.91 -12.84
CA LYS A 170 2.72 20.11 -12.37
C LYS A 170 1.79 20.41 -13.53
N SER A 171 2.17 21.37 -14.38
CA SER A 171 1.36 21.79 -15.53
C SER A 171 1.15 20.63 -16.51
N SER A 172 2.16 19.81 -16.79
CA SER A 172 2.03 18.66 -17.70
C SER A 172 1.08 17.60 -17.16
N VAL A 173 1.15 17.28 -15.85
CA VAL A 173 0.22 16.32 -15.22
C VAL A 173 -1.21 16.86 -15.28
N MET A 174 -1.43 18.15 -14.96
CA MET A 174 -2.76 18.76 -15.04
C MET A 174 -3.28 18.77 -16.47
N ALA A 175 -2.47 19.19 -17.44
CA ALA A 175 -2.85 19.26 -18.85
C ALA A 175 -3.25 17.88 -19.41
N GLY A 176 -2.41 16.86 -19.20
CA GLY A 176 -2.69 15.49 -19.64
C GLY A 176 -3.97 14.91 -19.01
N ASN A 177 -4.21 15.15 -17.72
CA ASN A 177 -5.44 14.67 -17.09
C ASN A 177 -6.68 15.40 -17.59
N TYR A 178 -6.64 16.72 -17.84
CA TYR A 178 -7.77 17.42 -18.45
C TYR A 178 -8.01 17.01 -19.91
N ALA A 179 -6.96 16.70 -20.67
CA ALA A 179 -7.08 16.13 -22.02
C ALA A 179 -7.77 14.74 -21.97
N CYS A 180 -7.37 13.88 -21.04
CA CYS A 180 -8.03 12.58 -20.83
C CYS A 180 -9.50 12.75 -20.41
N ILE A 181 -9.81 13.64 -19.46
CA ILE A 181 -11.19 13.94 -19.02
C ILE A 181 -12.04 14.44 -20.20
N PHE A 182 -11.50 15.34 -21.02
CA PHE A 182 -12.15 15.82 -22.24
C PHE A 182 -12.50 14.67 -23.16
N ASN A 183 -11.53 13.81 -23.50
CA ASN A 183 -11.73 12.67 -24.39
C ASN A 183 -12.78 11.68 -23.84
N ILE A 184 -12.74 11.37 -22.53
CA ILE A 184 -13.72 10.50 -21.88
C ILE A 184 -15.14 11.09 -21.99
N TYR A 185 -15.31 12.40 -21.76
CA TYR A 185 -16.63 13.03 -21.90
C TYR A 185 -17.12 13.08 -23.36
N CYS A 186 -16.23 13.21 -24.34
CA CYS A 186 -16.55 13.08 -25.76
C CYS A 186 -17.10 11.68 -26.06
N GLU A 187 -16.40 10.62 -25.63
CA GLU A 187 -16.83 9.22 -25.81
C GLU A 187 -18.17 8.93 -25.12
N MET A 188 -18.43 9.56 -23.95
CA MET A 188 -19.70 9.44 -23.23
C MET A 188 -20.84 10.28 -23.85
N GLY A 189 -20.57 11.09 -24.88
CA GLY A 189 -21.54 12.01 -25.48
C GLY A 189 -21.95 13.18 -24.58
N LYS A 190 -21.15 13.52 -23.56
CA LYS A 190 -21.42 14.62 -22.61
C LYS A 190 -20.72 15.91 -23.02
N GLN A 191 -21.19 16.52 -24.10
CA GLN A 191 -20.57 17.67 -24.76
C GLN A 191 -20.30 18.86 -23.82
N ALA A 192 -21.25 19.23 -22.94
CA ALA A 192 -21.06 20.37 -22.03
C ALA A 192 -19.90 20.14 -21.03
N ASN A 193 -19.74 18.90 -20.54
CA ASN A 193 -18.63 18.53 -19.66
C ASN A 193 -17.30 18.48 -20.42
N ALA A 194 -17.31 18.01 -21.66
CA ALA A 194 -16.13 18.01 -22.53
C ALA A 194 -15.64 19.45 -22.78
N GLU A 195 -16.53 20.37 -23.14
CA GLU A 195 -16.18 21.78 -23.34
C GLU A 195 -15.65 22.45 -22.07
N GLU A 196 -16.15 22.08 -20.89
CA GLU A 196 -15.64 22.57 -19.60
C GLU A 196 -14.21 22.05 -19.34
N ALA A 197 -13.99 20.76 -19.54
CA ALA A 197 -12.67 20.15 -19.37
C ALA A 197 -11.62 20.76 -20.33
N TYR A 198 -12.03 20.99 -21.59
CA TYR A 198 -11.13 21.59 -22.57
C TYR A 198 -10.80 23.06 -22.24
N ARG A 199 -11.75 23.83 -21.70
CA ARG A 199 -11.49 25.21 -21.24
C ARG A 199 -10.48 25.25 -20.09
N GLU A 200 -10.51 24.28 -19.17
CA GLU A 200 -9.49 24.18 -18.12
C GLU A 200 -8.11 23.81 -18.72
N LEU A 201 -8.09 22.91 -19.70
CA LEU A 201 -6.87 22.61 -20.47
C LEU A 201 -6.31 23.87 -21.15
N GLU A 202 -7.13 24.66 -21.86
CA GLU A 202 -6.68 25.90 -22.51
C GLU A 202 -6.06 26.90 -21.53
N LYS A 203 -6.59 27.03 -20.31
CA LYS A 203 -6.01 27.89 -19.27
C LYS A 203 -4.58 27.44 -18.89
N ILE A 204 -4.40 26.12 -18.72
CA ILE A 204 -3.10 25.56 -18.36
C ILE A 204 -2.11 25.78 -19.50
N LEU A 205 -2.53 25.59 -20.75
CA LEU A 205 -1.68 25.81 -21.94
C LEU A 205 -1.30 27.30 -22.12
N ALA A 206 -2.20 28.22 -21.76
CA ALA A 206 -1.88 29.65 -21.76
C ALA A 206 -0.81 30.01 -20.73
N ASP A 207 -0.82 29.36 -19.55
CA ASP A 207 0.15 29.56 -18.49
C ASP A 207 1.47 28.80 -18.75
N CYS A 208 1.42 27.66 -19.44
CA CYS A 208 2.56 26.80 -19.76
C CYS A 208 2.50 26.29 -21.21
N PRO A 209 2.88 27.13 -22.21
CA PRO A 209 2.81 26.75 -23.64
C PRO A 209 3.70 25.55 -24.01
N GLU A 210 4.69 25.23 -23.19
CA GLU A 210 5.58 24.09 -23.41
C GLU A 210 4.84 22.73 -23.35
N CYS A 211 3.67 22.69 -22.70
CA CYS A 211 2.82 21.50 -22.67
C CYS A 211 2.11 21.22 -24.02
N GLU A 212 1.98 22.21 -24.91
CA GLU A 212 1.32 22.05 -26.20
C GLU A 212 1.95 21.00 -27.13
N LYS A 213 3.22 20.67 -26.91
CA LYS A 213 3.97 19.71 -27.72
C LYS A 213 3.72 18.24 -27.35
N TYR A 214 3.04 17.96 -26.22
CA TYR A 214 2.79 16.59 -25.82
C TYR A 214 1.69 15.96 -26.70
N PHE A 215 1.87 14.69 -27.00
CA PHE A 215 1.04 14.00 -28.01
C PHE A 215 -0.43 13.91 -27.58
N ASP A 216 -0.69 13.61 -26.32
CA ASP A 216 -2.01 13.59 -25.70
C ASP A 216 -2.76 14.94 -25.85
N ILE A 217 -2.02 16.05 -25.74
CA ILE A 217 -2.56 17.39 -25.93
C ILE A 217 -2.88 17.68 -27.40
N ILE A 218 -1.95 17.32 -28.31
CA ILE A 218 -2.11 17.56 -29.75
C ILE A 218 -3.33 16.81 -30.29
N ILE A 219 -3.51 15.54 -29.92
CA ILE A 219 -4.63 14.74 -30.39
C ILE A 219 -5.97 15.21 -29.79
N SER A 220 -5.96 15.71 -28.54
CA SER A 220 -7.14 16.32 -27.92
C SER A 220 -7.56 17.61 -28.63
N LYS A 221 -6.62 18.38 -29.18
CA LYS A 221 -6.92 19.56 -30.03
C LYS A 221 -7.66 19.14 -31.30
N TYR A 222 -7.25 18.04 -31.95
CA TYR A 222 -7.99 17.49 -33.08
C TYR A 222 -9.45 17.20 -32.73
N HIS A 223 -9.69 16.44 -31.67
CA HIS A 223 -11.04 16.10 -31.23
C HIS A 223 -11.89 17.33 -30.90
N TYR A 224 -11.29 18.33 -30.24
CA TYR A 224 -11.99 19.57 -29.92
C TYR A 224 -12.40 20.34 -31.17
N TYR A 225 -11.45 20.58 -32.12
CA TYR A 225 -11.75 21.32 -33.33
C TYR A 225 -12.74 20.59 -34.26
N HIS A 226 -12.64 19.27 -34.32
CA HIS A 226 -13.62 18.45 -35.02
C HIS A 226 -15.01 18.54 -34.35
N MET A 227 -15.11 18.49 -33.04
CA MET A 227 -16.37 18.62 -32.28
C MET A 227 -17.06 19.97 -32.53
N ILE A 228 -16.31 21.07 -32.63
CA ILE A 228 -16.88 22.40 -32.86
C ILE A 228 -17.04 22.74 -34.36
N GLY A 229 -16.64 21.85 -35.28
CA GLY A 229 -16.75 22.01 -36.73
C GLY A 229 -15.72 22.96 -37.36
N ASP A 230 -14.58 23.20 -36.72
CA ASP A 230 -13.44 23.95 -37.27
C ASP A 230 -12.50 22.98 -38.01
N GLU A 231 -12.95 22.53 -39.19
CA GLU A 231 -12.27 21.54 -40.03
C GLU A 231 -10.81 21.92 -40.35
N LYS A 232 -10.57 23.22 -40.55
CA LYS A 232 -9.20 23.68 -40.87
C LYS A 232 -8.24 23.45 -39.72
N LYS A 233 -8.64 23.80 -38.50
CA LYS A 233 -7.80 23.59 -37.31
C LYS A 233 -7.72 22.11 -36.92
N ALA A 234 -8.77 21.33 -37.18
CA ALA A 234 -8.75 19.89 -37.01
C ALA A 234 -7.69 19.23 -37.91
N GLU A 235 -7.64 19.62 -39.21
CA GLU A 235 -6.63 19.14 -40.15
C GLU A 235 -5.22 19.55 -39.75
N GLU A 236 -5.02 20.79 -39.27
CA GLU A 236 -3.74 21.25 -38.74
C GLU A 236 -3.31 20.38 -37.54
N ALA A 237 -4.19 20.14 -36.56
CA ALA A 237 -3.91 19.30 -35.38
C ALA A 237 -3.65 17.83 -35.76
N LEU A 238 -4.34 17.29 -36.77
CA LEU A 238 -4.08 15.93 -37.27
C LEU A 238 -2.69 15.82 -37.89
N ASN A 239 -2.26 16.80 -38.66
CA ASN A 239 -0.91 16.84 -39.24
C ASN A 239 0.18 16.94 -38.15
N ASP A 240 -0.08 17.73 -37.10
CA ASP A 240 0.83 17.82 -35.94
C ASP A 240 0.88 16.48 -35.18
N SER A 241 -0.26 15.77 -35.04
CA SER A 241 -0.34 14.44 -34.42
C SER A 241 0.47 13.40 -35.21
N LEU A 242 0.39 13.45 -36.55
CA LEU A 242 1.19 12.60 -37.44
C LEU A 242 2.69 12.91 -37.32
N ALA A 243 3.07 14.18 -37.25
CA ALA A 243 4.45 14.58 -37.04
C ALA A 243 4.98 14.08 -35.69
N ALA A 244 4.17 14.21 -34.63
CA ALA A 244 4.50 13.70 -33.30
C ALA A 244 4.70 12.16 -33.31
N PHE A 245 3.82 11.41 -33.97
CA PHE A 245 3.93 9.96 -34.12
C PHE A 245 5.22 9.55 -34.83
N PHE A 246 5.57 10.17 -35.96
CA PHE A 246 6.78 9.80 -36.71
C PHE A 246 8.09 10.17 -36.02
N CYS A 247 8.04 11.12 -35.07
CA CYS A 247 9.17 11.46 -34.21
C CYS A 247 9.21 10.66 -32.90
N CYS A 248 8.18 9.86 -32.60
CA CYS A 248 8.07 9.08 -31.38
C CYS A 248 8.76 7.71 -31.55
N ASP A 249 9.53 7.30 -30.53
CA ASP A 249 10.09 5.95 -30.41
C ASP A 249 9.52 5.22 -29.19
N ASP A 250 8.76 5.89 -28.33
CA ASP A 250 8.12 5.34 -27.12
C ASP A 250 6.63 5.03 -27.35
N TYR A 251 6.36 3.86 -27.88
CA TYR A 251 4.99 3.41 -28.18
C TYR A 251 4.23 2.90 -26.95
N TYR A 252 4.89 2.76 -25.80
CA TYR A 252 4.23 2.37 -24.56
C TYR A 252 3.62 3.57 -23.84
N THR A 253 4.39 4.64 -23.73
CA THR A 253 3.89 5.87 -23.08
C THR A 253 2.71 6.46 -23.86
N TYR A 254 2.77 6.43 -25.20
CA TYR A 254 1.76 7.03 -26.10
C TYR A 254 0.83 6.00 -26.76
N PHE A 255 0.66 4.87 -26.10
CA PHE A 255 -0.14 3.75 -26.64
C PHE A 255 -1.59 4.16 -26.98
N ASP A 256 -2.25 4.90 -26.08
CA ASP A 256 -3.64 5.32 -26.27
C ASP A 256 -3.76 6.34 -27.41
N GLU A 257 -2.83 7.30 -27.52
CA GLU A 257 -2.78 8.32 -28.56
C GLU A 257 -2.51 7.71 -29.93
N ILE A 258 -1.64 6.72 -30.01
CA ILE A 258 -1.36 6.00 -31.26
C ILE A 258 -2.61 5.24 -31.73
N LYS A 259 -3.33 4.56 -30.84
CA LYS A 259 -4.58 3.89 -31.17
C LYS A 259 -5.63 4.88 -31.66
N ASP A 260 -5.75 6.01 -30.99
CA ASP A 260 -6.70 7.06 -31.32
C ASP A 260 -6.38 7.65 -32.70
N LEU A 261 -5.13 7.99 -32.97
CA LEU A 261 -4.68 8.48 -34.28
C LEU A 261 -4.95 7.47 -35.41
N ILE A 262 -4.71 6.19 -35.19
CA ILE A 262 -5.01 5.13 -36.17
C ILE A 262 -6.54 5.07 -36.43
N GLN A 263 -7.34 5.18 -35.38
CA GLN A 263 -8.80 5.15 -35.52
C GLN A 263 -9.31 6.36 -36.30
N ILE A 264 -8.80 7.57 -36.03
CA ILE A 264 -9.12 8.80 -36.77
C ILE A 264 -8.83 8.61 -38.27
N LEU A 265 -7.64 8.14 -38.61
CA LEU A 265 -7.23 7.95 -39.99
C LEU A 265 -8.05 6.87 -40.73
N LEU A 266 -8.48 5.84 -39.98
CA LEU A 266 -9.36 4.80 -40.53
C LEU A 266 -10.76 5.37 -40.86
N GLU A 267 -11.32 6.19 -39.97
CA GLU A 267 -12.60 6.86 -40.16
C GLU A 267 -12.53 7.87 -41.30
N GLU A 268 -11.44 8.62 -41.43
CA GLU A 268 -11.20 9.54 -42.52
C GLU A 268 -10.75 8.88 -43.82
N LYS A 269 -10.57 7.54 -43.83
CA LYS A 269 -10.14 6.75 -45.00
C LYS A 269 -8.76 7.16 -45.56
N GLN A 270 -7.86 7.63 -44.70
CA GLN A 270 -6.50 8.01 -45.07
C GLN A 270 -5.56 6.80 -45.14
N TYR A 271 -5.89 5.82 -45.99
CA TYR A 271 -5.24 4.49 -46.04
C TYR A 271 -3.75 4.53 -46.39
N GLU A 272 -3.30 5.47 -47.24
CA GLU A 272 -1.89 5.61 -47.57
C GLU A 272 -1.05 6.02 -46.34
N THR A 273 -1.58 6.91 -45.52
CA THR A 273 -0.95 7.34 -44.27
C THR A 273 -0.94 6.21 -43.25
N LEU A 274 -2.04 5.48 -43.15
CA LEU A 274 -2.15 4.28 -42.29
C LEU A 274 -1.13 3.20 -42.65
N GLU A 275 -0.93 2.92 -43.94
CA GLU A 275 0.09 1.93 -44.35
C GLU A 275 1.49 2.36 -43.90
N LYS A 276 1.84 3.64 -44.00
CA LYS A 276 3.13 4.17 -43.52
C LYS A 276 3.26 4.03 -41.99
N MET A 277 2.20 4.30 -41.25
CA MET A 277 2.19 4.11 -39.79
C MET A 277 2.36 2.64 -39.43
N PHE A 278 1.64 1.74 -40.07
CA PHE A 278 1.73 0.30 -39.81
C PHE A 278 3.13 -0.25 -40.08
N ILE A 279 3.80 0.19 -41.17
CA ILE A 279 5.19 -0.18 -41.46
C ILE A 279 6.10 0.29 -40.30
N ARG A 280 5.94 1.52 -39.85
CA ARG A 280 6.75 2.07 -38.76
C ARG A 280 6.52 1.32 -37.45
N ILE A 281 5.28 0.94 -37.13
CA ILE A 281 4.94 0.14 -35.95
C ILE A 281 5.57 -1.26 -36.06
N ASP A 282 5.44 -1.92 -37.21
CA ASP A 282 6.02 -3.23 -37.44
C ASP A 282 7.57 -3.22 -37.28
N GLU A 283 8.25 -2.20 -37.79
CA GLU A 283 9.71 -2.03 -37.62
C GLU A 283 10.13 -1.83 -36.16
N THR A 284 9.34 -1.13 -35.38
CA THR A 284 9.64 -0.85 -33.96
C THR A 284 9.28 -2.05 -33.07
N SER A 285 8.22 -2.76 -33.38
CA SER A 285 7.78 -3.98 -32.66
C SER A 285 8.80 -5.13 -32.71
N ILE A 286 9.77 -5.11 -33.64
CA ILE A 286 10.87 -6.05 -33.66
C ILE A 286 11.80 -5.88 -32.43
N LYS A 287 11.83 -4.69 -31.81
CA LYS A 287 12.65 -4.38 -30.62
C LYS A 287 11.94 -4.65 -29.29
N GLY A 288 10.60 -4.71 -29.28
CA GLY A 288 9.82 -4.98 -28.07
C GLY A 288 8.43 -5.51 -28.43
N ASP A 289 7.98 -6.62 -27.81
CA ASP A 289 6.69 -7.25 -28.12
C ASP A 289 5.53 -6.49 -27.43
N VAL A 290 4.88 -5.57 -28.15
CA VAL A 290 3.67 -4.86 -27.71
C VAL A 290 2.45 -5.63 -28.19
N SER A 291 2.19 -6.78 -27.59
CA SER A 291 1.13 -7.73 -28.00
C SER A 291 -0.24 -7.07 -28.18
N ASN A 292 -0.58 -6.08 -27.32
CA ASN A 292 -1.85 -5.36 -27.39
C ASN A 292 -1.93 -4.42 -28.61
N LEU A 293 -0.85 -3.68 -28.91
CA LEU A 293 -0.78 -2.83 -30.09
C LEU A 293 -0.83 -3.65 -31.38
N ASN A 294 -0.13 -4.77 -31.42
CA ASN A 294 -0.11 -5.67 -32.58
C ASN A 294 -1.51 -6.26 -32.89
N LEU A 295 -2.27 -6.61 -31.84
CA LEU A 295 -3.66 -7.04 -32.01
C LEU A 295 -4.56 -5.93 -32.55
N PHE A 296 -4.45 -4.73 -31.97
CA PHE A 296 -5.22 -3.57 -32.42
C PHE A 296 -4.89 -3.22 -33.87
N VAL A 297 -3.62 -3.10 -34.21
CA VAL A 297 -3.14 -2.83 -35.57
C VAL A 297 -3.60 -3.90 -36.57
N SER A 298 -3.51 -5.18 -36.20
CA SER A 298 -3.99 -6.27 -37.08
C SER A 298 -5.49 -6.16 -37.36
N ASN A 299 -6.29 -5.79 -36.34
CA ASN A 299 -7.71 -5.58 -36.52
C ASN A 299 -7.99 -4.37 -37.44
N CYS A 300 -7.28 -3.25 -37.28
CA CYS A 300 -7.41 -2.09 -38.15
C CYS A 300 -6.97 -2.39 -39.58
N LYS A 301 -5.90 -3.17 -39.78
CA LYS A 301 -5.47 -3.66 -41.10
C LYS A 301 -6.56 -4.50 -41.77
N ILE A 302 -7.25 -5.39 -41.04
CA ILE A 302 -8.36 -6.18 -41.56
C ILE A 302 -9.48 -5.26 -42.07
N GLN A 303 -9.90 -4.26 -41.27
CA GLN A 303 -10.95 -3.31 -41.66
C GLN A 303 -10.55 -2.50 -42.90
N MET A 304 -9.33 -1.98 -42.93
CA MET A 304 -8.81 -1.23 -44.07
C MET A 304 -8.80 -2.06 -45.37
N TYR A 305 -8.27 -3.29 -45.33
CA TYR A 305 -8.21 -4.12 -46.54
C TYR A 305 -9.57 -4.69 -46.95
N GLU A 306 -10.53 -4.81 -46.02
CA GLU A 306 -11.91 -5.12 -46.35
C GLU A 306 -12.55 -3.98 -47.16
N GLU A 307 -12.36 -2.71 -46.74
CA GLU A 307 -12.88 -1.55 -47.50
C GLU A 307 -12.17 -1.36 -48.85
N LEU A 308 -10.90 -1.69 -48.93
CA LEU A 308 -10.12 -1.65 -50.17
C LEU A 308 -10.43 -2.84 -51.11
N GLY A 309 -11.12 -3.87 -50.65
CA GLY A 309 -11.44 -5.08 -51.41
C GLY A 309 -10.23 -5.99 -51.67
N ASP A 310 -9.17 -5.86 -50.89
CA ASP A 310 -7.96 -6.71 -50.97
C ASP A 310 -8.10 -7.93 -50.06
N GLU A 311 -8.79 -8.96 -50.58
CA GLU A 311 -9.07 -10.21 -49.85
C GLU A 311 -7.82 -10.98 -49.45
N GLU A 312 -6.72 -10.90 -50.23
CA GLU A 312 -5.47 -11.61 -49.92
C GLU A 312 -4.81 -11.01 -48.70
N LYS A 313 -4.59 -9.71 -48.67
CA LYS A 313 -4.02 -9.00 -47.51
C LYS A 313 -4.92 -9.09 -46.29
N LYS A 314 -6.24 -8.97 -46.44
CA LYS A 314 -7.22 -9.16 -45.36
C LYS A 314 -7.09 -10.52 -44.70
N LEU A 315 -7.00 -11.62 -45.48
CA LEU A 315 -6.84 -12.97 -44.94
C LEU A 315 -5.51 -13.13 -44.20
N GLN A 316 -4.44 -12.55 -44.74
CA GLN A 316 -3.13 -12.56 -44.06
C GLN A 316 -3.21 -11.85 -42.69
N CYS A 317 -3.77 -10.65 -42.65
CA CYS A 317 -3.95 -9.91 -41.40
C CYS A 317 -4.87 -10.64 -40.41
N ALA A 318 -5.92 -11.32 -40.88
CA ALA A 318 -6.79 -12.13 -40.04
C ALA A 318 -6.05 -13.35 -39.43
N TYR A 319 -5.14 -13.95 -40.18
CA TYR A 319 -4.27 -15.01 -39.67
C TYR A 319 -3.31 -14.49 -38.58
N ASP A 320 -2.69 -13.34 -38.81
CA ASP A 320 -1.79 -12.73 -37.84
C ASP A 320 -2.55 -12.32 -36.58
N PHE A 321 -3.74 -11.72 -36.71
CA PHE A 321 -4.64 -11.42 -35.60
C PHE A 321 -4.98 -12.67 -34.77
N PHE A 322 -5.33 -13.77 -35.44
CA PHE A 322 -5.64 -15.04 -34.78
C PHE A 322 -4.41 -15.57 -34.00
N LYS A 323 -3.23 -15.51 -34.59
CA LYS A 323 -1.97 -15.93 -33.96
C LYS A 323 -1.67 -15.11 -32.70
N TYR A 324 -1.72 -13.78 -32.80
CA TYR A 324 -1.51 -12.88 -31.66
C TYR A 324 -2.57 -13.07 -30.58
N SER A 325 -3.84 -13.22 -30.95
CA SER A 325 -4.94 -13.47 -30.02
C SER A 325 -4.79 -14.80 -29.27
N GLN A 326 -4.33 -15.86 -29.95
CA GLN A 326 -4.03 -17.14 -29.30
C GLN A 326 -2.90 -17.01 -28.29
N GLN A 327 -1.80 -16.35 -28.67
CA GLN A 327 -0.66 -16.16 -27.79
C GLN A 327 -1.08 -15.35 -26.55
N GLN A 328 -1.75 -14.21 -26.73
CA GLN A 328 -2.27 -13.39 -25.65
C GLN A 328 -3.20 -14.18 -24.71
N SER A 329 -4.10 -15.02 -25.27
CA SER A 329 -4.97 -15.87 -24.44
C SER A 329 -4.19 -16.86 -23.57
N ILE A 330 -3.07 -17.40 -24.08
CA ILE A 330 -2.20 -18.31 -23.32
C ILE A 330 -1.51 -17.54 -22.21
N ASP A 331 -0.96 -16.36 -22.52
CA ASP A 331 -0.19 -15.56 -21.58
C ASP A 331 -1.09 -14.98 -20.48
N ASN A 332 -2.29 -14.51 -20.83
CA ASN A 332 -3.31 -14.10 -19.85
C ASN A 332 -3.71 -15.23 -18.89
N LYS A 333 -3.88 -16.47 -19.40
CA LYS A 333 -4.17 -17.63 -18.54
C LYS A 333 -3.01 -17.94 -17.59
N ARG A 334 -1.77 -17.85 -18.07
CA ARG A 334 -0.58 -18.08 -17.24
C ARG A 334 -0.46 -17.01 -16.14
N ALA A 335 -0.61 -15.74 -16.50
CA ALA A 335 -0.58 -14.63 -15.55
C ALA A 335 -1.69 -14.77 -14.51
N PHE A 336 -2.92 -15.07 -14.93
CA PHE A 336 -4.04 -15.30 -14.03
C PHE A 336 -3.76 -16.44 -13.03
N LEU A 337 -3.24 -17.58 -13.50
CA LEU A 337 -2.87 -18.69 -12.62
C LEU A 337 -1.75 -18.29 -11.64
N THR A 338 -0.77 -17.53 -12.09
CA THR A 338 0.31 -17.03 -11.24
C THR A 338 -0.23 -16.08 -10.16
N THR A 339 -1.12 -15.17 -10.54
CA THR A 339 -1.78 -14.24 -9.60
C THR A 339 -2.61 -14.99 -8.56
N LEU A 340 -3.40 -15.98 -8.98
CA LEU A 340 -4.16 -16.84 -8.06
C LEU A 340 -3.25 -17.58 -7.07
N ARG A 341 -2.12 -18.10 -7.54
CA ARG A 341 -1.14 -18.78 -6.70
C ARG A 341 -0.54 -17.82 -5.66
N LEU A 342 -0.07 -16.66 -6.09
CA LEU A 342 0.50 -15.64 -5.21
C LEU A 342 -0.50 -15.16 -4.17
N ARG A 343 -1.76 -14.91 -4.56
CA ARG A 343 -2.84 -14.57 -3.61
C ARG A 343 -3.07 -15.67 -2.59
N SER A 344 -3.08 -16.93 -3.02
CA SER A 344 -3.23 -18.08 -2.12
C SER A 344 -2.06 -18.16 -1.12
N GLU A 345 -0.83 -17.96 -1.58
CA GLU A 345 0.37 -17.96 -0.74
C GLU A 345 0.33 -16.79 0.26
N LEU A 346 -0.06 -15.59 -0.17
CA LEU A 346 -0.22 -14.42 0.72
C LEU A 346 -1.29 -14.65 1.80
N VAL A 347 -2.44 -15.21 1.45
CA VAL A 347 -3.49 -15.56 2.42
C VAL A 347 -2.97 -16.59 3.42
N GLN A 348 -2.25 -17.61 2.97
CA GLN A 348 -1.64 -18.60 3.86
C GLN A 348 -0.59 -17.97 4.78
N GLN A 349 0.28 -17.09 4.27
CA GLN A 349 1.26 -16.37 5.08
C GLN A 349 0.59 -15.47 6.11
N ARG A 350 -0.41 -14.67 5.73
CA ARG A 350 -1.18 -13.83 6.66
C ARG A 350 -1.84 -14.67 7.76
N THR A 351 -2.50 -15.77 7.38
CA THR A 351 -3.13 -16.68 8.35
C THR A 351 -2.10 -17.30 9.28
N ARG A 352 -0.94 -17.72 8.76
CA ARG A 352 0.15 -18.25 9.57
C ARG A 352 0.73 -17.20 10.51
N ASN A 353 0.93 -15.97 10.04
CA ASN A 353 1.43 -14.87 10.86
C ASN A 353 0.45 -14.51 11.98
N LEU A 354 -0.86 -14.44 11.68
CA LEU A 354 -1.89 -14.23 12.70
C LEU A 354 -1.89 -15.35 13.74
N PHE A 355 -1.75 -16.60 13.31
CA PHE A 355 -1.67 -17.74 14.23
C PHE A 355 -0.42 -17.69 15.09
N LEU A 356 0.74 -17.38 14.50
CA LEU A 356 2.01 -17.24 15.22
C LEU A 356 1.96 -16.06 16.20
N SER A 357 1.39 -14.93 15.80
CA SER A 357 1.21 -13.76 16.66
C SER A 357 0.30 -14.11 17.85
N ALA A 358 -0.86 -14.71 17.60
CA ALA A 358 -1.78 -15.12 18.65
C ALA A 358 -1.13 -16.13 19.62
N ALA A 359 -0.35 -17.07 19.11
CA ALA A 359 0.40 -18.03 19.95
C ALA A 359 1.53 -17.35 20.74
N ALA A 360 2.20 -16.35 20.13
CA ALA A 360 3.25 -15.58 20.80
C ALA A 360 2.72 -14.61 21.87
N GLU A 361 1.46 -14.17 21.75
CA GLU A 361 0.81 -13.21 22.65
C GLU A 361 0.04 -13.84 23.82
N THR A 362 -0.07 -15.17 23.86
CA THR A 362 -0.80 -15.91 24.89
C THR A 362 0.18 -16.60 25.85
N ASP A 363 -0.09 -16.56 27.16
CA ASP A 363 0.66 -17.34 28.15
C ASP A 363 0.26 -18.82 28.05
N PRO A 364 1.20 -19.74 27.79
CA PRO A 364 0.88 -21.14 27.50
C PRO A 364 0.31 -21.91 28.71
N LEU A 365 0.61 -21.45 29.94
CA LEU A 365 0.13 -22.10 31.16
C LEU A 365 -1.29 -21.69 31.53
N THR A 366 -1.56 -20.40 31.50
CA THR A 366 -2.85 -19.84 31.96
C THR A 366 -3.84 -19.61 30.81
N GLY A 367 -3.31 -19.48 29.60
CA GLY A 367 -4.07 -19.25 28.38
C GLY A 367 -4.73 -17.85 28.29
N ILE A 368 -4.36 -16.89 29.15
CA ILE A 368 -4.68 -15.47 29.03
C ILE A 368 -3.55 -14.74 28.28
N ALA A 369 -3.70 -13.44 28.04
CA ALA A 369 -2.63 -12.66 27.41
C ALA A 369 -1.34 -12.73 28.24
N ASN A 370 -0.22 -12.75 27.55
CA ASN A 370 1.10 -12.65 28.20
C ASN A 370 1.60 -11.19 28.23
N ARG A 371 2.79 -10.98 28.77
CA ARG A 371 3.43 -9.67 28.89
C ARG A 371 3.67 -8.99 27.53
N LEU A 372 3.89 -9.76 26.45
CA LEU A 372 4.07 -9.20 25.11
C LEU A 372 2.77 -8.55 24.62
N LYS A 373 1.65 -9.27 24.73
CA LYS A 373 0.32 -8.75 24.39
C LYS A 373 -0.07 -7.55 25.26
N LEU A 374 0.25 -7.63 26.56
CA LEU A 374 0.02 -6.52 27.47
C LEU A 374 0.70 -5.24 26.95
N ASN A 375 1.99 -5.30 26.61
CA ASN A 375 2.75 -4.15 26.13
C ASN A 375 2.20 -3.56 24.82
N SER A 376 1.57 -4.37 23.97
CA SER A 376 0.97 -3.89 22.72
C SER A 376 -0.38 -3.19 22.91
N VAL A 377 -1.08 -3.45 24.03
CA VAL A 377 -2.46 -2.97 24.26
C VAL A 377 -2.50 -1.80 25.26
N ILE A 378 -1.51 -1.70 26.16
CA ILE A 378 -1.56 -0.75 27.28
C ILE A 378 -1.61 0.71 26.86
N ASP A 379 -0.80 1.10 25.87
CA ASP A 379 -0.73 2.50 25.42
C ASP A 379 -2.01 2.89 24.67
N GLU A 380 -2.60 1.96 23.91
CA GLU A 380 -3.86 2.17 23.20
C GLU A 380 -5.04 2.38 24.16
N LEU A 381 -5.16 1.53 25.20
CA LEU A 381 -6.18 1.67 26.24
C LEU A 381 -6.04 3.00 27.01
N PHE A 382 -4.81 3.37 27.31
CA PHE A 382 -4.53 4.63 28.00
C PHE A 382 -4.91 5.84 27.14
N ASP A 383 -4.50 5.86 25.88
CA ASP A 383 -4.80 6.94 24.94
C ASP A 383 -6.31 7.04 24.67
N MET A 384 -7.01 5.90 24.58
CA MET A 384 -8.46 5.88 24.43
C MET A 384 -9.15 6.49 25.65
N ALA A 385 -8.78 6.05 26.86
CA ALA A 385 -9.35 6.59 28.11
C ALA A 385 -9.09 8.10 28.27
N ASN A 386 -7.88 8.55 27.90
CA ASN A 386 -7.51 9.97 27.95
C ASN A 386 -8.31 10.81 26.94
N ARG A 387 -8.47 10.35 25.70
CA ARG A 387 -9.24 11.06 24.67
C ARG A 387 -10.72 11.17 25.00
N GLU A 388 -11.29 10.09 25.56
CA GLU A 388 -12.73 10.02 25.85
C GLU A 388 -13.09 10.55 27.24
N GLY A 389 -12.08 10.89 28.06
CA GLY A 389 -12.30 11.36 29.44
C GLY A 389 -12.93 10.29 30.33
N LYS A 390 -12.59 9.00 30.10
CA LYS A 390 -13.12 7.85 30.79
C LYS A 390 -12.15 7.32 31.85
N ASN A 391 -12.70 6.62 32.88
CA ASN A 391 -11.87 5.97 33.87
C ASN A 391 -11.03 4.85 33.25
N LEU A 392 -9.76 4.78 33.68
CA LEU A 392 -8.89 3.64 33.46
C LEU A 392 -8.53 3.04 34.82
N GLY A 393 -9.04 1.83 35.07
CA GLY A 393 -8.66 1.04 36.21
C GLY A 393 -7.51 0.10 35.85
N VAL A 394 -6.53 -0.01 36.74
CA VAL A 394 -5.42 -0.99 36.63
C VAL A 394 -5.30 -1.72 37.95
N GLU A 395 -5.34 -3.05 37.89
CA GLU A 395 -5.18 -3.95 39.03
C GLU A 395 -3.92 -4.78 38.86
N MET A 396 -3.04 -4.75 39.85
CA MET A 396 -1.96 -5.74 40.02
C MET A 396 -2.40 -6.76 41.07
N MET A 397 -2.32 -8.04 40.72
CA MET A 397 -2.74 -9.16 41.56
C MET A 397 -1.60 -10.17 41.69
N ASP A 398 -1.43 -10.71 42.89
CA ASP A 398 -0.38 -11.68 43.23
C ASP A 398 -0.93 -12.80 44.12
N VAL A 399 -0.45 -14.02 43.88
CA VAL A 399 -0.86 -15.22 44.65
C VAL A 399 -0.12 -15.27 45.97
N ASP A 400 -0.83 -15.13 47.05
CA ASP A 400 -0.22 -15.13 48.40
C ASP A 400 0.48 -16.44 48.70
N CYS A 401 1.73 -16.35 49.14
CA CYS A 401 2.57 -17.49 49.54
C CYS A 401 2.77 -18.54 48.44
N PHE A 402 2.71 -18.17 47.14
CA PHE A 402 2.84 -19.11 46.04
C PHE A 402 4.11 -20.00 46.11
N LYS A 403 5.24 -19.44 46.57
CA LYS A 403 6.46 -20.21 46.81
C LYS A 403 6.22 -21.35 47.81
N HIS A 404 5.47 -21.10 48.89
CA HIS A 404 5.15 -22.15 49.88
C HIS A 404 4.31 -23.26 49.26
N ILE A 405 3.35 -22.94 48.39
CA ILE A 405 2.58 -23.93 47.63
C ILE A 405 3.49 -24.81 46.78
N ASN A 406 4.41 -24.20 46.04
CA ASN A 406 5.39 -24.96 45.26
C ASN A 406 6.29 -25.85 46.12
N ASP A 407 6.77 -25.32 47.24
CA ASP A 407 7.68 -26.05 48.15
C ASP A 407 6.94 -27.21 48.86
N SER A 408 5.65 -27.06 49.20
CA SER A 408 4.85 -28.05 49.93
C SER A 408 4.19 -29.09 49.03
N TYR A 409 3.69 -28.68 47.82
CA TYR A 409 2.84 -29.54 46.96
C TYR A 409 3.49 -29.81 45.59
N GLY A 410 4.68 -29.25 45.34
CA GLY A 410 5.41 -29.38 44.07
C GLY A 410 4.96 -28.42 42.98
N HIS A 411 5.84 -28.17 42.02
CA HIS A 411 5.59 -27.23 40.91
C HIS A 411 4.38 -27.60 40.04
N ASP A 412 4.09 -28.89 39.86
CA ASP A 412 2.90 -29.35 39.11
C ASP A 412 1.58 -28.83 39.71
N ARG A 413 1.50 -28.78 41.06
CA ARG A 413 0.32 -28.22 41.75
C ARG A 413 0.30 -26.71 41.65
N GLY A 414 1.44 -26.02 41.73
CA GLY A 414 1.55 -24.59 41.51
C GLY A 414 1.12 -24.21 40.10
N ASP A 415 1.56 -24.94 39.09
CA ASP A 415 1.16 -24.71 37.67
C ASP A 415 -0.36 -24.94 37.47
N LYS A 416 -0.93 -25.97 38.06
CA LYS A 416 -2.39 -26.20 38.04
C LYS A 416 -3.16 -25.09 38.73
N LEU A 417 -2.61 -24.52 39.82
CA LEU A 417 -3.18 -23.35 40.49
C LEU A 417 -3.18 -22.13 39.58
N LEU A 418 -2.03 -21.79 38.97
CA LEU A 418 -1.95 -20.67 38.02
C LEU A 418 -2.88 -20.85 36.81
N ALA A 419 -2.95 -22.06 36.27
CA ALA A 419 -3.86 -22.39 35.18
C ALA A 419 -5.36 -22.26 35.61
N ALA A 420 -5.66 -22.58 36.87
CA ALA A 420 -7.02 -22.41 37.41
C ALA A 420 -7.38 -20.92 37.57
N ILE A 421 -6.46 -20.10 38.08
CA ILE A 421 -6.62 -18.64 38.16
C ILE A 421 -6.83 -18.07 36.75
N GLY A 422 -6.03 -18.45 35.75
CA GLY A 422 -6.22 -18.05 34.37
C GLY A 422 -7.62 -18.34 33.83
N ARG A 423 -8.21 -19.51 34.19
CA ARG A 423 -9.61 -19.84 33.83
C ARG A 423 -10.64 -18.93 34.50
N VAL A 424 -10.40 -18.52 35.75
CA VAL A 424 -11.26 -17.55 36.43
C VAL A 424 -11.19 -16.18 35.79
N LEU A 425 -9.95 -15.71 35.51
CA LEU A 425 -9.74 -14.43 34.85
C LEU A 425 -10.35 -14.37 33.44
N LYS A 426 -10.33 -15.47 32.69
CA LYS A 426 -11.05 -15.55 31.40
C LYS A 426 -12.55 -15.31 31.50
N LYS A 427 -13.19 -15.64 32.64
CA LYS A 427 -14.66 -15.42 32.81
C LYS A 427 -15.02 -13.95 32.94
N ILE A 428 -14.07 -13.09 33.33
CA ILE A 428 -14.32 -11.66 33.52
C ILE A 428 -13.91 -10.83 32.30
N VAL A 429 -13.18 -11.40 31.33
CA VAL A 429 -12.79 -10.70 30.08
C VAL A 429 -14.04 -10.23 29.35
N SER A 430 -14.04 -8.99 28.91
CA SER A 430 -15.09 -8.36 28.13
C SER A 430 -14.47 -7.24 27.26
N ASP A 431 -15.28 -6.51 26.51
CA ASP A 431 -14.83 -5.34 25.75
C ASP A 431 -14.18 -4.27 26.65
N ASN A 432 -14.58 -4.23 27.94
CA ASN A 432 -14.11 -3.27 28.93
C ASN A 432 -13.06 -3.85 29.90
N ILE A 433 -12.72 -5.14 29.80
CA ILE A 433 -11.82 -5.80 30.75
C ILE A 433 -10.77 -6.62 29.99
N PHE A 434 -9.51 -6.19 30.09
CA PHE A 434 -8.36 -6.90 29.56
C PHE A 434 -7.56 -7.55 30.71
N VAL A 435 -7.16 -8.81 30.55
CA VAL A 435 -6.39 -9.56 31.54
C VAL A 435 -5.12 -10.16 30.96
N ALA A 436 -4.02 -10.09 31.71
CA ALA A 436 -2.75 -10.68 31.30
C ALA A 436 -2.00 -11.28 32.50
N ARG A 437 -1.13 -12.27 32.22
CA ARG A 437 -0.12 -12.72 33.17
C ARG A 437 1.12 -11.85 33.00
N TYR A 438 1.47 -11.13 34.06
CA TYR A 438 2.63 -10.24 34.06
C TYR A 438 3.94 -11.00 34.19
N GLY A 439 3.98 -12.01 35.07
CA GLY A 439 5.12 -12.92 35.24
C GLY A 439 4.98 -13.75 36.51
N GLY A 440 5.55 -14.94 36.54
CA GLY A 440 5.51 -15.80 37.75
C GLY A 440 4.08 -16.06 38.25
N ASP A 441 3.77 -15.55 39.43
CA ASP A 441 2.50 -15.59 40.13
C ASP A 441 1.72 -14.25 40.08
N GLU A 442 2.19 -13.32 39.25
CA GLU A 442 1.63 -11.98 39.11
C GLU A 442 0.73 -11.88 37.87
N PHE A 443 -0.44 -11.26 38.05
CA PHE A 443 -1.43 -10.99 37.02
C PHE A 443 -1.78 -9.50 37.00
N ILE A 444 -2.20 -9.01 35.84
CA ILE A 444 -2.64 -7.62 35.65
C ILE A 444 -3.97 -7.59 34.94
N ILE A 445 -4.85 -6.68 35.38
CA ILE A 445 -6.18 -6.47 34.80
C ILE A 445 -6.36 -4.99 34.52
N TYR A 446 -6.84 -4.67 33.33
CA TYR A 446 -7.24 -3.32 32.92
C TYR A 446 -8.75 -3.26 32.81
N TYR A 447 -9.32 -2.19 33.38
CA TYR A 447 -10.73 -1.89 33.38
C TYR A 447 -10.96 -0.56 32.68
N TYR A 448 -11.73 -0.58 31.59
CA TYR A 448 -12.06 0.62 30.83
C TYR A 448 -13.47 1.10 31.16
N ASP A 449 -13.62 2.38 31.52
CA ASP A 449 -14.91 3.03 31.85
C ASP A 449 -15.73 2.28 32.90
N MET A 450 -15.07 1.82 33.97
CA MET A 450 -15.71 1.11 35.08
C MET A 450 -15.62 1.93 36.38
N SER A 451 -16.65 1.83 37.21
CA SER A 451 -16.70 2.42 38.55
C SER A 451 -15.86 1.61 39.57
N ASP A 452 -15.56 2.22 40.69
CA ASP A 452 -14.84 1.58 41.79
C ASP A 452 -15.60 0.35 42.32
N GLU A 453 -16.91 0.48 42.44
CA GLU A 453 -17.79 -0.58 42.92
C GLU A 453 -17.74 -1.80 41.99
N GLU A 454 -17.85 -1.59 40.69
CA GLU A 454 -17.77 -2.64 39.68
C GLU A 454 -16.41 -3.37 39.72
N ILE A 455 -15.31 -2.61 39.83
CA ILE A 455 -13.94 -3.18 39.94
C ILE A 455 -13.82 -4.02 41.23
N ILE A 456 -14.28 -3.49 42.37
CA ILE A 456 -14.24 -4.21 43.63
C ILE A 456 -15.12 -5.47 43.61
N GLU A 457 -16.26 -5.47 42.92
CA GLU A 457 -17.05 -6.68 42.70
C GLU A 457 -16.29 -7.73 41.89
N LYS A 458 -15.53 -7.34 40.84
CA LYS A 458 -14.68 -8.28 40.10
C LYS A 458 -13.57 -8.85 40.98
N ALA A 459 -12.88 -7.99 41.74
CA ALA A 459 -11.84 -8.43 42.67
C ALA A 459 -12.37 -9.43 43.72
N LYS A 460 -13.56 -9.18 44.28
CA LYS A 460 -14.24 -10.10 45.19
C LYS A 460 -14.63 -11.42 44.51
N PHE A 461 -15.15 -11.36 43.30
CA PHE A 461 -15.47 -12.54 42.53
C PHE A 461 -14.25 -13.45 42.35
N ILE A 462 -13.10 -12.87 41.94
CA ILE A 462 -11.85 -13.60 41.75
C ILE A 462 -11.42 -14.24 43.09
N GLN A 463 -11.42 -13.46 44.18
CA GLN A 463 -11.03 -13.96 45.52
C GLN A 463 -11.94 -15.12 46.00
N ASN A 464 -13.25 -15.04 45.78
CA ASN A 464 -14.19 -16.08 46.19
C ASN A 464 -14.02 -17.41 45.43
N GLU A 465 -13.58 -17.36 44.17
CA GLU A 465 -13.28 -18.56 43.38
C GLU A 465 -12.02 -19.32 43.92
N MET A 466 -11.17 -18.66 44.71
CA MET A 466 -9.92 -19.27 45.21
C MET A 466 -10.21 -20.43 46.20
N ASP A 467 -11.26 -20.35 47.02
CA ASP A 467 -11.63 -21.43 47.94
C ASP A 467 -12.02 -22.70 47.16
N ALA A 468 -12.79 -22.56 46.10
CA ALA A 468 -13.18 -23.66 45.22
C ALA A 468 -11.97 -24.28 44.51
N ILE A 469 -11.03 -23.44 44.07
CA ILE A 469 -9.77 -23.88 43.44
C ILE A 469 -8.91 -24.65 44.42
N SER A 470 -8.68 -24.12 45.64
CA SER A 470 -7.89 -24.75 46.67
C SER A 470 -8.43 -26.14 47.06
N ASN A 471 -9.73 -26.22 47.26
CA ASN A 471 -10.43 -27.50 47.54
C ASN A 471 -10.27 -28.51 46.41
N LYS A 472 -10.45 -28.07 45.14
CA LYS A 472 -10.33 -28.94 43.98
C LYS A 472 -8.90 -29.46 43.74
N LEU A 473 -7.90 -28.68 44.11
CA LEU A 473 -6.48 -29.04 43.97
C LEU A 473 -5.96 -29.78 45.20
N GLU A 474 -6.79 -29.96 46.26
CA GLU A 474 -6.39 -30.57 47.51
C GLU A 474 -5.15 -29.93 48.13
N ILE A 475 -5.13 -28.58 48.13
CA ILE A 475 -4.08 -27.75 48.72
C ILE A 475 -4.67 -26.89 49.85
N GLU A 476 -3.80 -26.31 50.66
CA GLU A 476 -4.22 -25.33 51.66
C GLU A 476 -4.95 -24.14 51.02
N LYS A 477 -5.68 -23.40 51.85
CA LYS A 477 -6.42 -22.22 51.37
C LYS A 477 -5.45 -21.19 50.81
N VAL A 478 -5.60 -20.89 49.51
CA VAL A 478 -4.83 -19.88 48.80
C VAL A 478 -5.63 -18.58 48.70
N THR A 479 -4.95 -17.46 48.92
CA THR A 479 -5.55 -16.14 48.81
C THR A 479 -4.80 -15.29 47.80
N LEU A 480 -5.38 -14.17 47.41
CA LEU A 480 -4.80 -13.18 46.50
C LEU A 480 -4.65 -11.84 47.22
N SER A 481 -3.54 -11.18 46.99
CA SER A 481 -3.36 -9.77 47.30
C SER A 481 -3.57 -8.95 46.04
N GLN A 482 -4.37 -7.87 46.12
CA GLN A 482 -4.81 -7.10 44.96
C GLN A 482 -4.62 -5.60 45.22
N GLY A 483 -3.94 -4.91 44.31
CA GLY A 483 -3.76 -3.46 44.35
C GLY A 483 -4.36 -2.82 43.11
N VAL A 484 -5.26 -1.87 43.29
CA VAL A 484 -6.04 -1.22 42.22
C VAL A 484 -5.82 0.29 42.24
N VAL A 485 -5.63 0.87 41.06
CA VAL A 485 -5.77 2.31 40.82
C VAL A 485 -6.89 2.53 39.82
N ASN A 486 -7.75 3.51 40.06
CA ASN A 486 -8.84 3.84 39.13
C ASN A 486 -9.06 5.35 39.09
N HIS A 487 -8.79 5.99 37.96
CA HIS A 487 -9.11 7.39 37.71
C HIS A 487 -9.02 7.73 36.20
N ILE A 488 -9.53 8.90 35.82
CA ILE A 488 -9.40 9.43 34.46
C ILE A 488 -7.94 9.84 34.22
N PRO A 489 -7.29 9.41 33.12
CA PRO A 489 -5.95 9.86 32.75
C PRO A 489 -5.86 11.38 32.65
N GLN A 490 -4.81 11.97 33.22
CA GLN A 490 -4.56 13.41 33.20
C GLN A 490 -3.36 13.75 32.31
N HIS A 491 -3.34 14.97 31.83
CA HIS A 491 -2.22 15.44 30.99
C HIS A 491 -0.89 15.31 31.74
N GLY A 492 0.08 14.58 31.15
CA GLY A 492 1.38 14.27 31.76
C GLY A 492 1.50 12.91 32.42
N ASN A 493 0.39 12.15 32.61
CA ASN A 493 0.46 10.75 33.01
C ASN A 493 0.87 9.87 31.83
N ARG A 494 1.45 8.71 32.14
CA ARG A 494 1.73 7.60 31.21
C ARG A 494 1.03 6.34 31.69
N ALA A 495 0.75 5.43 30.79
CA ALA A 495 0.18 4.12 31.11
C ALA A 495 0.97 3.40 32.23
N TRP A 496 2.29 3.52 32.21
CA TRP A 496 3.19 2.97 33.21
C TRP A 496 3.00 3.54 34.63
N ASP A 497 2.54 4.76 34.77
CA ASP A 497 2.31 5.39 36.09
C ASP A 497 1.14 4.70 36.81
N TYR A 498 0.15 4.20 36.08
CA TYR A 498 -0.96 3.41 36.60
C TYR A 498 -0.49 2.06 37.13
N MET A 499 0.34 1.36 36.35
CA MET A 499 0.92 0.08 36.79
C MET A 499 1.74 0.24 38.07
N ASN A 500 2.59 1.25 38.13
CA ASN A 500 3.38 1.54 39.33
C ASN A 500 2.51 1.88 40.55
N SER A 501 1.40 2.58 40.34
CA SER A 501 0.48 2.92 41.41
C SER A 501 -0.29 1.69 41.91
N ALA A 502 -0.73 0.80 41.02
CA ALA A 502 -1.37 -0.46 41.35
C ALA A 502 -0.40 -1.41 42.09
N ASP A 503 0.86 -1.50 41.62
CA ASP A 503 1.91 -2.29 42.32
C ASP A 503 2.18 -1.77 43.71
N TYR A 504 2.23 -0.44 43.90
CA TYR A 504 2.39 0.16 45.20
C TYR A 504 1.21 -0.14 46.14
N ALA A 505 -0.05 -0.12 45.63
CA ALA A 505 -1.21 -0.53 46.37
C ALA A 505 -1.18 -2.03 46.74
N LEU A 506 -0.73 -2.90 45.83
CA LEU A 506 -0.51 -4.32 46.08
C LEU A 506 0.54 -4.56 47.19
N TYR A 507 1.65 -3.84 47.12
CA TYR A 507 2.69 -3.92 48.15
C TYR A 507 2.15 -3.52 49.53
N PHE A 508 1.30 -2.51 49.58
CA PHE A 508 0.64 -2.12 50.84
C PHE A 508 -0.23 -3.25 51.38
N VAL A 509 -1.05 -3.93 50.55
CA VAL A 509 -1.86 -5.09 50.96
C VAL A 509 -0.98 -6.21 51.50
N LYS A 510 0.09 -6.56 50.79
CA LYS A 510 1.05 -7.60 51.24
C LYS A 510 1.67 -7.31 52.60
N LYS A 511 1.92 -6.04 52.96
CA LYS A 511 2.46 -5.59 54.25
C LYS A 511 1.44 -5.60 55.40
N HIS A 512 0.14 -5.49 55.09
CA HIS A 512 -0.95 -5.33 56.07
C HIS A 512 -1.80 -6.59 56.23
N GLY A 513 -1.24 -7.76 55.99
CA GLY A 513 -1.86 -9.05 56.32
C GLY A 513 -2.35 -9.83 55.12
N LYS A 514 -2.08 -9.38 53.89
CA LYS A 514 -2.44 -10.08 52.64
C LYS A 514 -3.97 -10.33 52.48
N ALA A 515 -4.37 -11.19 51.53
CA ALA A 515 -5.75 -11.64 51.34
C ALA A 515 -6.75 -10.49 51.30
N ASN A 516 -6.49 -9.44 50.56
CA ASN A 516 -7.35 -8.23 50.48
C ASN A 516 -7.14 -7.47 49.14
N VAL A 517 -8.03 -6.51 48.89
CA VAL A 517 -7.92 -5.55 47.80
C VAL A 517 -7.78 -4.13 48.35
N ARG A 518 -6.88 -3.34 47.76
CA ARG A 518 -6.76 -1.90 48.02
C ARG A 518 -6.94 -1.11 46.72
N LEU A 519 -8.01 -0.29 46.69
CA LEU A 519 -8.24 0.65 45.59
C LEU A 519 -7.78 2.05 46.01
N ILE A 520 -7.08 2.73 45.11
CA ILE A 520 -6.61 4.11 45.28
C ILE A 520 -6.87 4.92 44.02
N HIS A 521 -7.03 6.24 44.15
CA HIS A 521 -7.14 7.18 43.04
C HIS A 521 -5.81 7.91 42.76
N LYS A 522 -4.97 8.08 43.80
CA LYS A 522 -3.64 8.70 43.72
C LYS A 522 -2.70 8.03 44.71
N ARG A 523 -1.41 8.00 44.39
CA ARG A 523 -0.38 7.41 45.26
C ARG A 523 -0.35 8.04 46.67
N VAL A 524 -0.70 9.32 46.78
CA VAL A 524 -0.74 10.09 48.07
C VAL A 524 -1.88 9.62 48.97
N ASP A 525 -2.89 8.91 48.46
CA ASP A 525 -4.06 8.50 49.24
C ASP A 525 -3.72 7.37 50.25
N LEU A 526 -2.61 6.69 50.05
CA LEU A 526 -2.16 5.60 50.95
C LEU A 526 -1.67 6.13 52.32
N GLU A 527 -1.27 7.37 52.42
CA GLU A 527 -0.74 7.95 53.65
C GLU A 527 -1.81 8.58 54.55
N LYS A 528 -3.03 8.78 54.06
CA LYS A 528 -4.09 9.59 54.69
C LYS A 528 -5.34 8.84 55.12
N GLU A 529 -5.59 7.61 54.67
CA GLU A 529 -6.84 6.90 54.98
C GLU A 529 -6.64 5.74 55.96
N GLU A 530 -7.60 5.60 56.92
CA GLU A 530 -7.73 4.38 57.74
C GLU A 530 -7.96 3.17 56.88
N TRP A 531 -7.10 2.17 57.01
CA TRP A 531 -7.21 0.93 56.26
C TRP A 531 -8.42 0.10 56.69
N LYS A 532 -9.37 -0.12 55.84
CA LYS A 532 -10.50 -1.05 56.06
C LYS A 532 -10.27 -2.31 55.25
N LYS A 533 -10.38 -3.47 55.94
CA LYS A 533 -10.45 -4.77 55.25
C LYS A 533 -11.71 -4.85 54.40
N VAL A 534 -11.53 -5.24 53.14
CA VAL A 534 -12.61 -5.41 52.16
C VAL A 534 -13.13 -6.85 52.16
N PHE A 535 -12.31 -7.82 52.62
CA PHE A 535 -12.62 -9.24 52.74
C PHE A 535 -12.63 -9.72 54.18
#